data_40e45e7eafae258aaa392a1353ed95a5
#
_entry.id   40e45e7eafae258aaa392a1353ed95a5
#
_cell.length_a   1.000
_cell.length_b   1.000
_cell.length_c   1.000
_cell.angle_alpha   90.00
_cell.angle_beta   90.00
_cell.angle_gamma   90.00
#
_symmetry.space_group_name_H-M   'P 1'
#
loop_
_entity.id
_entity.type
_entity.pdbx_description
1 polymer ?
#
loop_
_entity_poly.entity_id
_entity_poly.type
_entity_poly.pdbx_seq_one_letter_code
_entity_poly.pdbx_strand_id
1 'polypeptide(L)'
;MYFSVDSMVSRLMKEGLFFTFSGQQTAGDYDSADAEWNYKDVPHLTEVHENVEGVNGLISNEISSGIFLQKIGPMRIPLSTSVYSSGTDSVSYFTCFGPFVLLISSKWETINKITTVVTRYHLGSSKLFRPLHFLVHKSLKNNYEILMKADIPMRTRRGELRSSGYIFLNDQSGYGFLETMNVHSVGVKVPSSLPHFDFVTEIKAIPEGSKLIADSGGQGVRIVREVNKLQVFPRICLHEGASLDDAKINDDCLSCPWHGKRIKPIFEIDLQSPSKSYESSGIKLTIKDQVIRIEGLFQ
;
A
#
# COMPACT_ATOMS: atom_id res chain seq x y z
N MET A 1 5.77 -13.63 26.08
CA MET A 1 4.77 -12.98 26.97
C MET A 1 4.40 -11.66 26.32
N TYR A 2 3.21 -11.58 25.69
CA TYR A 2 2.75 -10.35 25.03
C TYR A 2 2.14 -9.43 26.09
N PHE A 3 2.68 -8.22 26.23
CA PHE A 3 2.08 -7.19 27.06
C PHE A 3 1.01 -6.46 26.23
N SER A 4 -0.22 -6.42 26.72
CA SER A 4 -1.24 -5.56 26.13
C SER A 4 -0.91 -4.09 26.38
N VAL A 5 -1.36 -3.21 25.47
CA VAL A 5 -1.23 -1.75 25.66
C VAL A 5 -1.79 -1.31 27.00
N ASP A 6 -2.95 -1.84 27.41
CA ASP A 6 -3.58 -1.50 28.69
C ASP A 6 -2.72 -1.92 29.91
N SER A 7 -2.04 -3.05 29.82
CA SER A 7 -1.10 -3.52 30.85
C SER A 7 0.10 -2.57 30.98
N MET A 8 0.65 -2.11 29.84
CA MET A 8 1.76 -1.16 29.83
C MET A 8 1.34 0.19 30.38
N VAL A 9 0.19 0.73 29.95
CA VAL A 9 -0.38 1.97 30.49
C VAL A 9 -0.51 1.87 32.00
N SER A 10 -1.09 0.78 32.51
CA SER A 10 -1.27 0.56 33.96
C SER A 10 0.04 0.56 34.73
N ARG A 11 1.09 -0.05 34.18
CA ARG A 11 2.43 -0.06 34.79
C ARG A 11 3.06 1.31 34.79
N LEU A 12 3.06 2.02 33.66
CA LEU A 12 3.64 3.35 33.54
C LEU A 12 2.92 4.37 34.45
N MET A 13 1.60 4.22 34.63
CA MET A 13 0.85 5.05 35.59
C MET A 13 1.31 4.81 37.04
N LYS A 14 1.61 3.56 37.41
CA LYS A 14 2.18 3.26 38.73
C LYS A 14 3.57 3.87 38.93
N GLU A 15 4.34 4.03 37.86
CA GLU A 15 5.64 4.69 37.86
C GLU A 15 5.52 6.24 37.80
N GLY A 16 4.32 6.78 37.88
CA GLY A 16 4.08 8.22 38.03
C GLY A 16 3.79 8.99 36.73
N LEU A 17 3.65 8.31 35.58
CA LEU A 17 3.23 8.95 34.35
C LEU A 17 1.71 9.26 34.39
N PHE A 18 1.34 10.36 33.80
CA PHE A 18 -0.05 10.76 33.57
C PHE A 18 -0.46 10.40 32.15
N PHE A 19 -1.62 9.77 31.96
CA PHE A 19 -2.15 9.39 30.66
C PHE A 19 -3.47 10.08 30.33
N THR A 20 -3.65 10.39 29.04
CA THR A 20 -4.92 10.78 28.44
C THR A 20 -5.22 9.87 27.26
N PHE A 21 -6.50 9.78 26.89
CA PHE A 21 -6.99 8.80 25.93
C PHE A 21 -7.80 9.50 24.82
N SER A 22 -7.68 9.00 23.61
CA SER A 22 -8.53 9.35 22.50
C SER A 22 -8.68 8.14 21.56
N GLY A 23 -9.58 8.21 20.61
CA GLY A 23 -9.79 7.16 19.63
C GLY A 23 -10.29 7.70 18.31
N GLN A 24 -10.08 6.91 17.27
CA GLN A 24 -10.56 7.13 15.92
C GLN A 24 -11.16 5.83 15.39
N GLN A 25 -12.10 5.96 14.48
CA GLN A 25 -12.70 4.80 13.83
C GLN A 25 -12.81 5.08 12.33
N THR A 26 -12.52 4.06 11.53
CA THR A 26 -12.77 4.06 10.10
C THR A 26 -13.49 2.78 9.71
N ALA A 27 -14.24 2.82 8.63
CA ALA A 27 -14.84 1.65 8.04
C ALA A 27 -14.73 1.73 6.51
N GLY A 28 -14.68 0.58 5.85
CA GLY A 28 -14.60 0.50 4.41
C GLY A 28 -14.95 -0.88 3.87
N ASP A 29 -15.23 -0.92 2.56
CA ASP A 29 -15.54 -2.15 1.83
C ASP A 29 -14.22 -2.84 1.43
N TYR A 30 -13.63 -3.54 2.38
CA TYR A 30 -12.43 -4.36 2.24
C TYR A 30 -12.42 -5.44 3.31
N ASP A 31 -11.59 -6.46 3.14
CA ASP A 31 -11.45 -7.55 4.10
C ASP A 31 -10.51 -7.19 5.27
N SER A 32 -10.63 -7.91 6.38
CA SER A 32 -9.70 -7.81 7.52
C SER A 32 -8.25 -8.06 7.12
N ALA A 33 -8.00 -8.97 6.17
CA ALA A 33 -6.68 -9.23 5.63
C ALA A 33 -6.08 -8.00 4.91
N ASP A 34 -6.90 -7.16 4.28
CA ASP A 34 -6.44 -5.92 3.64
C ASP A 34 -6.10 -4.84 4.68
N ALA A 35 -6.80 -4.82 5.82
CA ALA A 35 -6.44 -3.98 6.95
C ALA A 35 -5.14 -4.46 7.60
N GLU A 36 -5.01 -5.75 7.88
CA GLU A 36 -3.80 -6.37 8.44
C GLU A 36 -2.59 -6.08 7.57
N TRP A 37 -2.71 -6.33 6.26
CA TRP A 37 -1.66 -6.06 5.30
C TRP A 37 -1.18 -4.60 5.39
N ASN A 38 -2.09 -3.64 5.28
CA ASN A 38 -1.73 -2.22 5.26
C ASN A 38 -1.02 -1.76 6.55
N TYR A 39 -1.41 -2.30 7.70
CA TYR A 39 -0.73 -2.01 8.98
C TYR A 39 0.66 -2.66 9.10
N LYS A 40 0.91 -3.76 8.40
CA LYS A 40 2.20 -4.47 8.40
C LYS A 40 3.12 -4.05 7.25
N ASP A 41 2.59 -3.44 6.21
CA ASP A 41 3.33 -2.99 5.05
C ASP A 41 4.09 -1.69 5.35
N VAL A 42 5.20 -1.80 6.06
CA VAL A 42 6.04 -0.66 6.44
C VAL A 42 6.62 0.10 5.24
N PRO A 43 7.03 -0.56 4.12
CA PRO A 43 7.59 0.14 2.97
C PRO A 43 6.67 1.19 2.34
N HIS A 44 5.35 1.00 2.35
CA HIS A 44 4.45 1.99 1.75
C HIS A 44 4.44 3.33 2.48
N LEU A 45 4.78 3.34 3.77
CA LEU A 45 4.72 4.56 4.58
C LEU A 45 5.52 5.73 4.00
N THR A 46 6.66 5.45 3.37
CA THR A 46 7.53 6.49 2.81
C THR A 46 7.17 6.87 1.38
N GLU A 47 6.53 5.99 0.64
CA GLU A 47 6.14 6.21 -0.76
C GLU A 47 4.75 6.86 -0.89
N VAL A 48 3.83 6.45 -0.02
CA VAL A 48 2.42 6.89 -0.05
C VAL A 48 2.20 8.15 0.79
N HIS A 49 2.89 8.28 1.91
CA HIS A 49 2.68 9.37 2.85
C HIS A 49 3.77 10.45 2.76
N GLU A 50 3.48 11.55 2.08
CA GLU A 50 4.42 12.66 1.87
C GLU A 50 4.96 13.29 3.16
N ASN A 51 4.25 13.11 4.27
CA ASN A 51 4.59 13.65 5.58
C ASN A 51 5.38 12.68 6.46
N VAL A 52 5.73 11.49 5.96
CA VAL A 52 6.51 10.49 6.68
C VAL A 52 7.79 10.17 5.90
N GLU A 53 8.92 10.26 6.57
CA GLU A 53 10.20 9.74 6.09
C GLU A 53 10.67 8.70 7.11
N GLY A 54 11.04 7.51 6.68
CA GLY A 54 11.34 6.41 7.58
C GLY A 54 12.75 5.86 7.43
N VAL A 55 13.36 5.53 8.55
CA VAL A 55 14.56 4.70 8.61
C VAL A 55 14.24 3.50 9.49
N ASN A 56 14.11 2.33 8.89
CA ASN A 56 13.88 1.09 9.62
C ASN A 56 15.19 0.60 10.26
N GLY A 57 15.12 0.31 11.56
CA GLY A 57 16.27 -0.20 12.31
C GLY A 57 16.27 -1.71 12.41
N LEU A 58 15.20 -2.30 12.93
CA LEU A 58 15.07 -3.74 13.17
C LEU A 58 13.72 -4.22 12.66
N ILE A 59 13.74 -5.28 11.87
CA ILE A 59 12.53 -5.95 11.37
C ILE A 59 12.64 -7.43 11.63
N SER A 60 11.62 -8.01 12.25
CA SER A 60 11.38 -9.44 12.41
C SER A 60 9.95 -9.77 11.98
N ASN A 61 9.55 -11.03 11.97
CA ASN A 61 8.17 -11.39 11.64
C ASN A 61 7.13 -10.79 12.59
N GLU A 62 7.49 -10.54 13.84
CA GLU A 62 6.56 -10.06 14.87
C GLU A 62 6.68 -8.56 15.15
N ILE A 63 7.85 -7.96 14.88
CA ILE A 63 8.16 -6.59 15.29
C ILE A 63 8.86 -5.84 14.14
N SER A 64 8.42 -4.62 13.89
CA SER A 64 9.16 -3.63 13.12
C SER A 64 9.48 -2.43 14.01
N SER A 65 10.76 -2.05 14.09
CA SER A 65 11.21 -0.89 14.88
C SER A 65 12.07 0.02 14.03
N GLY A 66 11.91 1.33 14.21
CA GLY A 66 12.68 2.29 13.45
C GLY A 66 12.55 3.71 13.97
N ILE A 67 13.22 4.62 13.30
CA ILE A 67 13.08 6.07 13.49
C ILE A 67 12.34 6.61 12.29
N PHE A 68 11.21 7.24 12.52
CA PHE A 68 10.41 7.92 11.52
C PHE A 68 10.55 9.43 11.73
N LEU A 69 10.67 10.16 10.65
CA LEU A 69 10.64 11.62 10.65
C LEU A 69 9.24 12.06 10.22
N GLN A 70 8.48 12.59 11.18
CA GLN A 70 7.17 13.16 10.91
C GLN A 70 7.32 14.62 10.51
N LYS A 71 6.85 15.00 9.33
CA LYS A 71 6.81 16.39 8.89
C LYS A 71 5.57 17.08 9.47
N ILE A 72 5.77 18.16 10.19
CA ILE A 72 4.70 19.03 10.70
C ILE A 72 5.05 20.47 10.29
N GLY A 73 4.46 20.94 9.19
CA GLY A 73 4.88 22.18 8.54
C GLY A 73 6.38 22.11 8.16
N PRO A 74 7.22 23.10 8.53
CA PRO A 74 8.65 23.08 8.23
C PRO A 74 9.47 22.15 9.14
N MET A 75 8.88 21.64 10.22
CA MET A 75 9.59 20.83 11.21
C MET A 75 9.60 19.36 10.83
N ARG A 76 10.72 18.69 11.13
CA ARG A 76 10.88 17.24 11.10
C ARG A 76 11.06 16.73 12.52
N ILE A 77 10.10 15.98 13.02
CA ILE A 77 10.10 15.44 14.37
C ILE A 77 10.49 13.98 14.32
N PRO A 78 11.62 13.58 14.92
CA PRO A 78 11.99 12.16 14.99
C PRO A 78 11.07 11.44 15.99
N LEU A 79 10.51 10.33 15.54
CA LEU A 79 9.69 9.42 16.31
C LEU A 79 10.39 8.07 16.38
N SER A 80 10.76 7.60 17.56
CA SER A 80 11.19 6.22 17.74
C SER A 80 9.94 5.36 17.89
N THR A 81 9.70 4.49 16.93
CA THR A 81 8.47 3.70 16.87
C THR A 81 8.79 2.21 16.75
N SER A 82 8.11 1.41 17.54
CA SER A 82 8.06 -0.04 17.40
C SER A 82 6.63 -0.47 17.17
N VAL A 83 6.42 -1.30 16.16
CA VAL A 83 5.13 -1.87 15.80
C VAL A 83 5.20 -3.36 16.01
N TYR A 84 4.21 -3.95 16.64
CA TYR A 84 4.12 -5.39 16.78
C TYR A 84 2.72 -5.91 16.49
N SER A 85 2.65 -7.12 15.92
CA SER A 85 1.41 -7.82 15.66
C SER A 85 0.99 -8.54 16.97
N SER A 86 -0.23 -8.29 17.42
CA SER A 86 -0.81 -8.95 18.59
C SER A 86 -1.85 -10.00 18.22
N GLY A 87 -1.84 -10.45 16.98
CA GLY A 87 -2.77 -11.40 16.40
C GLY A 87 -3.10 -11.05 14.96
N THR A 88 -4.10 -11.72 14.39
CA THR A 88 -4.58 -11.48 13.00
C THR A 88 -5.57 -10.32 12.93
N ASP A 89 -6.01 -9.79 14.06
CA ASP A 89 -7.05 -8.75 14.18
C ASP A 89 -6.56 -7.45 14.80
N SER A 90 -5.25 -7.35 15.12
CA SER A 90 -4.75 -6.19 15.84
C SER A 90 -3.25 -5.96 15.69
N VAL A 91 -2.88 -4.68 15.75
CA VAL A 91 -1.49 -4.21 15.85
C VAL A 91 -1.37 -3.16 16.95
N SER A 92 -0.19 -3.11 17.55
CA SER A 92 0.12 -2.12 18.59
C SER A 92 1.40 -1.39 18.26
N TYR A 93 1.41 -0.09 18.54
CA TYR A 93 2.54 0.80 18.32
C TYR A 93 3.02 1.38 19.64
N PHE A 94 4.33 1.47 19.77
CA PHE A 94 5.03 2.17 20.84
C PHE A 94 5.85 3.28 20.21
N THR A 95 5.56 4.52 20.54
CA THR A 95 6.24 5.67 20.00
C THR A 95 6.68 6.59 21.12
N CYS A 96 7.94 7.00 21.10
CA CYS A 96 8.47 8.01 22.01
C CYS A 96 8.89 9.24 21.20
N PHE A 97 8.52 10.43 21.70
CA PHE A 97 8.93 11.70 21.13
C PHE A 97 8.99 12.79 22.21
N GLY A 98 10.15 13.38 22.36
CA GLY A 98 10.39 14.35 23.45
C GLY A 98 9.98 13.77 24.80
N PRO A 99 9.14 14.48 25.60
CA PRO A 99 8.71 14.02 26.92
C PRO A 99 7.48 13.08 26.88
N PHE A 100 7.04 12.66 25.69
CA PHE A 100 5.82 11.89 25.51
C PHE A 100 6.09 10.44 25.17
N VAL A 101 5.25 9.56 25.68
CA VAL A 101 5.08 8.17 25.30
C VAL A 101 3.71 8.04 24.67
N LEU A 102 3.63 7.50 23.46
CA LEU A 102 2.39 7.22 22.78
C LEU A 102 2.27 5.72 22.55
N LEU A 103 1.23 5.13 23.12
CA LEU A 103 0.87 3.75 22.93
C LEU A 103 -0.41 3.72 22.10
N ILE A 104 -0.38 3.02 20.96
CA ILE A 104 -1.52 2.93 20.04
C ILE A 104 -1.92 1.46 19.92
N SER A 105 -3.21 1.19 19.92
CA SER A 105 -3.75 -0.10 19.53
C SER A 105 -4.77 0.09 18.43
N SER A 106 -4.60 -0.63 17.32
CA SER A 106 -5.58 -0.71 16.24
C SER A 106 -6.13 -2.12 16.19
N LYS A 107 -7.46 -2.25 16.20
CA LYS A 107 -8.18 -3.51 16.05
C LYS A 107 -9.16 -3.39 14.91
N TRP A 108 -9.37 -4.47 14.19
CA TRP A 108 -10.32 -4.52 13.08
C TRP A 108 -11.23 -5.73 13.17
N GLU A 109 -12.42 -5.57 12.65
CA GLU A 109 -13.43 -6.60 12.57
C GLU A 109 -14.21 -6.43 11.27
N THR A 110 -14.48 -7.53 10.58
CA THR A 110 -15.26 -7.53 9.34
C THR A 110 -16.65 -8.11 9.61
N ILE A 111 -17.69 -7.32 9.32
CA ILE A 111 -19.09 -7.72 9.39
C ILE A 111 -19.75 -7.34 8.06
N ASN A 112 -20.38 -8.30 7.40
CA ASN A 112 -21.07 -8.09 6.12
C ASN A 112 -20.22 -7.38 5.06
N LYS A 113 -18.97 -7.79 4.91
CA LYS A 113 -17.95 -7.23 3.98
C LYS A 113 -17.45 -5.82 4.33
N ILE A 114 -17.96 -5.23 5.39
CA ILE A 114 -17.47 -3.94 5.87
C ILE A 114 -16.49 -4.21 7.01
N THR A 115 -15.25 -3.77 6.83
CA THR A 115 -14.23 -3.83 7.87
C THR A 115 -14.20 -2.52 8.63
N THR A 116 -14.41 -2.61 9.93
CA THR A 116 -14.28 -1.50 10.87
C THR A 116 -12.96 -1.60 11.59
N VAL A 117 -12.20 -0.51 11.58
CA VAL A 117 -10.94 -0.37 12.32
C VAL A 117 -11.14 0.63 13.44
N VAL A 118 -10.85 0.22 14.66
CA VAL A 118 -10.86 1.08 15.85
C VAL A 118 -9.43 1.28 16.33
N THR A 119 -8.96 2.51 16.30
CA THR A 119 -7.63 2.92 16.77
C THR A 119 -7.77 3.70 18.06
N ARG A 120 -7.06 3.27 19.12
CA ARG A 120 -7.02 3.91 20.43
C ARG A 120 -5.64 4.47 20.68
N TYR A 121 -5.58 5.69 21.18
CA TYR A 121 -4.36 6.40 21.54
C TYR A 121 -4.29 6.60 23.04
N HIS A 122 -3.18 6.22 23.65
CA HIS A 122 -2.85 6.39 25.05
C HIS A 122 -1.61 7.27 25.13
N LEU A 123 -1.80 8.57 25.40
CA LEU A 123 -0.72 9.54 25.46
C LEU A 123 -0.27 9.74 26.90
N GLY A 124 0.97 9.39 27.19
CA GLY A 124 1.60 9.48 28.51
C GLY A 124 2.70 10.52 28.57
N SER A 125 2.83 11.16 29.73
CA SER A 125 3.97 12.06 30.06
C SER A 125 4.07 12.27 31.57
N SER A 126 5.10 12.99 32.03
CA SER A 126 5.07 13.54 33.38
C SER A 126 3.92 14.57 33.52
N LYS A 127 3.44 14.78 34.75
CA LYS A 127 2.33 15.72 35.02
C LYS A 127 2.60 17.13 34.54
N LEU A 128 3.86 17.55 34.44
CA LEU A 128 4.30 18.87 33.98
C LEU A 128 3.82 19.13 32.51
N PHE A 129 3.82 18.14 31.67
CA PHE A 129 3.45 18.24 30.24
C PHE A 129 1.96 17.98 29.97
N ARG A 130 1.15 17.73 31.00
CA ARG A 130 -0.30 17.50 30.88
C ARG A 130 -1.02 18.56 30.05
N PRO A 131 -0.76 19.88 30.17
CA PRO A 131 -1.44 20.90 29.38
C PRO A 131 -1.22 20.74 27.86
N LEU A 132 -0.12 20.10 27.44
CA LEU A 132 0.21 19.90 26.02
C LEU A 132 -0.51 18.69 25.42
N HIS A 133 -1.09 17.79 26.22
CA HIS A 133 -1.79 16.60 25.71
C HIS A 133 -2.91 16.95 24.73
N PHE A 134 -3.63 18.05 24.97
CA PHE A 134 -4.68 18.49 24.07
C PHE A 134 -4.15 18.80 22.66
N LEU A 135 -3.01 19.50 22.57
CA LEU A 135 -2.38 19.82 21.27
C LEU A 135 -1.89 18.57 20.57
N VAL A 136 -1.29 17.64 21.31
CA VAL A 136 -0.83 16.35 20.76
C VAL A 136 -2.01 15.55 20.24
N HIS A 137 -3.10 15.40 21.00
CA HIS A 137 -4.29 14.69 20.53
C HIS A 137 -4.91 15.31 19.29
N LYS A 138 -4.96 16.64 19.21
CA LYS A 138 -5.42 17.35 18.01
C LYS A 138 -4.53 17.03 16.79
N SER A 139 -3.20 17.02 16.99
CA SER A 139 -2.25 16.68 15.95
C SER A 139 -2.39 15.21 15.50
N LEU A 140 -2.56 14.28 16.45
CA LEU A 140 -2.79 12.85 16.17
C LEU A 140 -4.05 12.63 15.34
N LYS A 141 -5.15 13.32 15.70
CA LYS A 141 -6.39 13.26 14.93
C LYS A 141 -6.19 13.71 13.48
N ASN A 142 -5.60 14.89 13.29
CA ASN A 142 -5.34 15.42 11.94
C ASN A 142 -4.42 14.49 11.13
N ASN A 143 -3.36 13.98 11.76
CA ASN A 143 -2.43 13.06 11.10
C ASN A 143 -3.13 11.75 10.70
N TYR A 144 -3.97 11.19 11.56
CA TYR A 144 -4.75 10.00 11.25
C TYR A 144 -5.67 10.22 10.04
N GLU A 145 -6.35 11.35 9.96
CA GLU A 145 -7.21 11.68 8.82
C GLU A 145 -6.41 11.78 7.51
N ILE A 146 -5.20 12.33 7.56
CA ILE A 146 -4.29 12.41 6.40
C ILE A 146 -3.86 11.00 5.97
N LEU A 147 -3.42 10.15 6.90
CA LEU A 147 -3.00 8.79 6.61
C LEU A 147 -4.16 7.97 6.01
N MET A 148 -5.33 8.03 6.60
CA MET A 148 -6.49 7.24 6.15
C MET A 148 -7.01 7.67 4.77
N LYS A 149 -6.80 8.92 4.34
CA LYS A 149 -7.11 9.33 2.96
C LYS A 149 -6.32 8.55 1.91
N ALA A 150 -5.12 8.13 2.25
CA ALA A 150 -4.28 7.32 1.35
C ALA A 150 -4.49 5.81 1.57
N ASP A 151 -4.59 5.37 2.82
CA ASP A 151 -4.67 3.95 3.18
C ASP A 151 -6.01 3.29 2.81
N ILE A 152 -7.13 3.99 3.02
CA ILE A 152 -8.46 3.44 2.69
C ILE A 152 -8.58 3.09 1.21
N PRO A 153 -8.19 3.95 0.25
CA PRO A 153 -8.18 3.58 -1.17
C PRO A 153 -7.33 2.35 -1.49
N MET A 154 -6.17 2.19 -0.82
CA MET A 154 -5.32 1.01 -1.01
C MET A 154 -6.02 -0.27 -0.55
N ARG A 155 -6.61 -0.26 0.65
CA ARG A 155 -7.39 -1.38 1.20
C ARG A 155 -8.59 -1.70 0.33
N THR A 156 -9.37 -0.69 -0.08
CA THR A 156 -10.53 -0.85 -0.97
C THR A 156 -10.12 -1.46 -2.30
N ARG A 157 -9.01 -0.99 -2.89
CA ARG A 157 -8.48 -1.55 -4.14
C ARG A 157 -8.14 -3.03 -4.02
N ARG A 158 -7.52 -3.46 -2.92
CA ARG A 158 -7.26 -4.89 -2.67
C ARG A 158 -8.56 -5.66 -2.50
N GLY A 159 -9.55 -5.12 -1.78
CA GLY A 159 -10.88 -5.70 -1.63
C GLY A 159 -11.60 -5.91 -2.97
N GLU A 160 -11.54 -4.93 -3.88
CA GLU A 160 -12.06 -5.04 -5.26
C GLU A 160 -11.39 -6.17 -6.04
N LEU A 161 -10.06 -6.23 -6.01
CA LEU A 161 -9.30 -7.29 -6.67
C LEU A 161 -9.64 -8.67 -6.09
N ARG A 162 -9.72 -8.77 -4.77
CA ARG A 162 -10.13 -9.99 -4.07
C ARG A 162 -11.55 -10.44 -4.49
N SER A 163 -12.48 -9.50 -4.57
CA SER A 163 -13.84 -9.76 -5.03
C SER A 163 -13.89 -10.23 -6.50
N SER A 164 -12.90 -9.83 -7.30
CA SER A 164 -12.70 -10.30 -8.67
C SER A 164 -11.92 -11.63 -8.74
N GLY A 165 -11.62 -12.26 -7.60
CA GLY A 165 -10.96 -13.55 -7.53
C GLY A 165 -9.42 -13.52 -7.50
N TYR A 166 -8.80 -12.34 -7.42
CA TYR A 166 -7.36 -12.25 -7.23
C TYR A 166 -6.96 -12.79 -5.86
N ILE A 167 -5.83 -13.48 -5.81
CA ILE A 167 -5.28 -14.08 -4.59
C ILE A 167 -3.99 -13.34 -4.23
N PHE A 168 -3.94 -12.83 -3.02
CA PHE A 168 -2.73 -12.22 -2.47
C PHE A 168 -1.94 -13.27 -1.71
N LEU A 169 -0.67 -13.46 -2.04
CA LEU A 169 0.16 -14.50 -1.44
C LEU A 169 0.44 -14.24 0.05
N ASN A 170 0.32 -13.00 0.46
CA ASN A 170 0.46 -12.58 1.86
C ASN A 170 -0.81 -12.72 2.71
N ASP A 171 -1.90 -13.24 2.16
CA ASP A 171 -3.11 -13.54 2.95
C ASP A 171 -3.01 -14.86 3.74
N GLN A 172 -1.92 -15.59 3.57
CA GLN A 172 -1.72 -16.83 4.29
C GLN A 172 -1.41 -16.54 5.77
N SER A 173 -2.00 -17.30 6.67
CA SER A 173 -1.84 -17.16 8.11
C SER A 173 -0.36 -17.21 8.52
N GLY A 174 0.08 -16.26 9.32
CA GLY A 174 1.45 -16.19 9.80
C GLY A 174 2.33 -15.16 9.08
N TYR A 175 1.76 -14.38 8.19
CA TYR A 175 2.41 -13.28 7.52
C TYR A 175 3.00 -12.27 8.52
N GLY A 176 4.29 -12.03 8.44
CA GLY A 176 5.02 -11.15 9.33
C GLY A 176 5.58 -9.91 8.64
N PHE A 177 6.12 -8.97 9.42
CA PHE A 177 6.74 -7.75 8.87
C PHE A 177 7.92 -8.03 7.93
N LEU A 178 8.68 -9.09 8.13
CA LEU A 178 9.79 -9.48 7.22
C LEU A 178 9.30 -9.85 5.82
N GLU A 179 8.12 -10.46 5.72
CA GLU A 179 7.58 -10.88 4.45
C GLU A 179 7.11 -9.68 3.61
N THR A 180 6.67 -8.59 4.26
CA THR A 180 6.36 -7.34 3.55
C THR A 180 7.59 -6.70 2.93
N MET A 181 8.76 -6.89 3.53
CA MET A 181 10.03 -6.36 3.04
C MET A 181 10.64 -7.20 1.93
N ASN A 182 10.27 -8.47 1.83
CA ASN A 182 10.80 -9.37 0.81
C ASN A 182 9.97 -9.28 -0.48
N VAL A 183 10.35 -8.35 -1.34
CA VAL A 183 9.70 -8.06 -2.64
C VAL A 183 9.55 -9.29 -3.55
N HIS A 184 10.25 -10.39 -3.26
CA HIS A 184 10.21 -11.62 -4.04
C HIS A 184 9.20 -12.66 -3.51
N SER A 185 8.79 -12.58 -2.25
CA SER A 185 7.86 -13.51 -1.63
C SER A 185 6.41 -13.03 -1.61
N VAL A 186 6.17 -11.80 -2.00
CA VAL A 186 4.86 -11.16 -2.03
C VAL A 186 4.42 -11.03 -3.48
N GLY A 187 3.16 -11.30 -3.75
CA GLY A 187 2.64 -11.18 -5.09
C GLY A 187 1.13 -11.35 -5.16
N VAL A 188 0.59 -10.92 -6.28
CA VAL A 188 -0.82 -11.07 -6.64
C VAL A 188 -0.92 -12.14 -7.71
N LYS A 189 -1.65 -13.20 -7.41
CA LYS A 189 -1.97 -14.24 -8.38
C LYS A 189 -3.25 -13.87 -9.12
N VAL A 190 -3.13 -13.79 -10.44
CA VAL A 190 -4.27 -13.53 -11.34
C VAL A 190 -5.15 -14.78 -11.41
N PRO A 191 -6.47 -14.70 -11.22
CA PRO A 191 -7.35 -15.86 -11.31
C PRO A 191 -7.44 -16.37 -12.76
N SER A 192 -7.33 -17.67 -12.93
CA SER A 192 -7.52 -18.32 -14.25
C SER A 192 -8.96 -18.24 -14.77
N SER A 193 -9.91 -17.88 -13.92
CA SER A 193 -11.33 -17.72 -14.25
C SER A 193 -11.65 -16.35 -14.88
N LEU A 194 -10.71 -15.41 -14.93
CA LEU A 194 -10.95 -14.13 -15.60
C LEU A 194 -11.13 -14.36 -17.11
N PRO A 195 -11.99 -13.54 -17.75
CA PRO A 195 -12.18 -13.61 -19.18
C PRO A 195 -10.86 -13.35 -19.92
N HIS A 196 -10.68 -14.05 -21.02
CA HIS A 196 -9.53 -13.84 -21.90
C HIS A 196 -9.53 -12.40 -22.39
N PHE A 197 -8.41 -11.70 -22.24
CA PHE A 197 -8.25 -10.34 -22.72
C PHE A 197 -8.09 -10.35 -24.24
N ASP A 198 -8.91 -9.56 -24.95
CA ASP A 198 -8.78 -9.34 -26.40
C ASP A 198 -9.08 -7.87 -26.68
N PHE A 199 -8.08 -7.16 -27.12
CA PHE A 199 -8.16 -5.74 -27.39
C PHE A 199 -7.55 -5.42 -28.76
N VAL A 200 -8.27 -4.65 -29.58
CA VAL A 200 -7.85 -4.26 -30.93
C VAL A 200 -7.93 -2.74 -31.07
N THR A 201 -6.87 -2.13 -31.58
CA THR A 201 -6.86 -0.69 -31.87
C THR A 201 -5.91 -0.38 -33.03
N GLU A 202 -6.16 0.74 -33.72
CA GLU A 202 -5.20 1.29 -34.70
C GLU A 202 -4.11 2.08 -33.97
N ILE A 203 -2.87 1.99 -34.42
CA ILE A 203 -1.74 2.75 -33.84
C ILE A 203 -2.04 4.27 -33.87
N LYS A 204 -2.64 4.77 -34.97
CA LYS A 204 -3.00 6.19 -35.10
C LYS A 204 -4.08 6.66 -34.12
N ALA A 205 -4.89 5.74 -33.57
CA ALA A 205 -5.90 6.06 -32.58
C ALA A 205 -5.31 6.34 -31.20
N ILE A 206 -4.01 6.04 -31.01
CA ILE A 206 -3.27 6.37 -29.79
C ILE A 206 -2.43 7.62 -30.09
N PRO A 207 -2.82 8.83 -29.69
CA PRO A 207 -2.05 10.04 -29.95
C PRO A 207 -0.63 9.94 -29.37
N GLU A 208 0.32 10.56 -30.04
CA GLU A 208 1.70 10.65 -29.55
C GLU A 208 1.75 11.41 -28.21
N GLY A 209 2.59 10.97 -27.30
CA GLY A 209 2.70 11.50 -25.95
C GLY A 209 1.51 11.14 -25.02
N SER A 210 0.58 10.30 -25.51
CA SER A 210 -0.60 9.89 -24.74
C SER A 210 -0.53 8.46 -24.24
N LYS A 211 -1.46 8.13 -23.34
CA LYS A 211 -1.71 6.76 -22.88
C LYS A 211 -3.12 6.32 -23.29
N LEU A 212 -3.25 5.04 -23.57
CA LEU A 212 -4.54 4.36 -23.73
C LEU A 212 -4.64 3.26 -22.68
N ILE A 213 -5.78 3.19 -21.99
CA ILE A 213 -6.10 2.13 -21.06
C ILE A 213 -7.06 1.16 -21.74
N ALA A 214 -6.62 -0.08 -21.90
CA ALA A 214 -7.45 -1.17 -22.39
C ALA A 214 -7.77 -2.10 -21.22
N ASP A 215 -9.05 -2.32 -20.95
CA ASP A 215 -9.55 -3.12 -19.84
C ASP A 215 -10.52 -4.20 -20.33
N SER A 216 -10.47 -5.36 -19.68
CA SER A 216 -11.41 -6.44 -19.88
C SER A 216 -11.56 -7.22 -18.57
N GLY A 217 -12.66 -6.95 -17.85
CA GLY A 217 -13.01 -7.69 -16.64
C GLY A 217 -12.01 -7.61 -15.49
N GLY A 218 -11.39 -6.43 -15.29
CA GLY A 218 -10.45 -6.20 -14.18
C GLY A 218 -8.99 -6.51 -14.49
N GLN A 219 -8.68 -7.04 -15.67
CA GLN A 219 -7.33 -7.11 -16.22
C GLN A 219 -7.19 -6.24 -17.45
N GLY A 220 -5.97 -5.95 -17.88
CA GLY A 220 -5.75 -5.14 -19.06
C GLY A 220 -4.35 -4.58 -19.15
N VAL A 221 -4.17 -3.72 -20.12
CA VAL A 221 -2.90 -3.08 -20.42
C VAL A 221 -3.02 -1.57 -20.47
N ARG A 222 -1.94 -0.90 -20.12
CA ARG A 222 -1.71 0.50 -20.40
C ARG A 222 -0.75 0.61 -21.57
N ILE A 223 -1.18 1.23 -22.64
CA ILE A 223 -0.39 1.45 -23.84
C ILE A 223 0.06 2.92 -23.85
N VAL A 224 1.34 3.14 -24.02
CA VAL A 224 1.93 4.48 -24.10
C VAL A 224 2.62 4.61 -25.46
N ARG A 225 2.33 5.69 -26.19
CA ARG A 225 2.93 5.98 -27.46
C ARG A 225 3.85 7.19 -27.36
N GLU A 226 5.07 7.02 -27.81
CA GLU A 226 6.04 8.07 -28.12
C GLU A 226 6.27 8.15 -29.63
N VAL A 227 7.12 9.08 -30.13
CA VAL A 227 7.33 9.34 -31.57
C VAL A 227 7.50 8.06 -32.39
N ASN A 228 8.49 7.23 -32.03
CA ASN A 228 8.83 6.01 -32.76
C ASN A 228 8.69 4.75 -31.90
N LYS A 229 8.07 4.88 -30.74
CA LYS A 229 8.06 3.81 -29.72
C LYS A 229 6.66 3.61 -29.17
N LEU A 230 6.30 2.37 -28.97
CA LEU A 230 5.10 1.98 -28.26
C LEU A 230 5.46 1.04 -27.12
N GLN A 231 5.02 1.38 -25.94
CA GLN A 231 5.25 0.59 -24.73
C GLN A 231 3.92 0.08 -24.18
N VAL A 232 3.89 -1.19 -23.81
CA VAL A 232 2.72 -1.84 -23.23
C VAL A 232 3.07 -2.28 -21.83
N PHE A 233 2.32 -1.83 -20.84
CA PHE A 233 2.50 -2.12 -19.44
C PHE A 233 1.29 -2.85 -18.86
N PRO A 234 1.45 -3.62 -17.79
CA PRO A 234 0.30 -4.10 -17.02
C PRO A 234 -0.42 -2.93 -16.36
N ARG A 235 -1.73 -3.07 -16.12
CA ARG A 235 -2.51 -2.09 -15.37
C ARG A 235 -2.43 -2.26 -13.85
N ILE A 236 -2.03 -3.45 -13.42
CA ILE A 236 -1.97 -3.85 -12.01
C ILE A 236 -0.52 -4.20 -11.68
N CYS A 237 -0.02 -3.64 -10.59
CA CYS A 237 1.25 -4.06 -10.03
C CYS A 237 1.08 -5.44 -9.39
N LEU A 238 1.70 -6.47 -9.97
CA LEU A 238 1.60 -7.85 -9.45
C LEU A 238 2.32 -8.06 -8.10
N HIS A 239 2.93 -7.02 -7.55
CA HIS A 239 3.46 -7.07 -6.18
C HIS A 239 2.32 -7.10 -5.15
N GLU A 240 1.47 -6.06 -5.12
CA GLU A 240 0.43 -5.89 -4.09
C GLU A 240 -0.90 -5.34 -4.63
N GLY A 241 -1.07 -5.24 -5.94
CA GLY A 241 -2.34 -4.88 -6.57
C GLY A 241 -2.56 -3.38 -6.85
N ALA A 242 -1.54 -2.52 -6.70
CA ALA A 242 -1.67 -1.11 -7.03
C ALA A 242 -2.11 -0.89 -8.48
N SER A 243 -2.98 0.10 -8.73
CA SER A 243 -3.26 0.54 -10.09
C SER A 243 -2.03 1.26 -10.68
N LEU A 244 -1.72 0.94 -11.94
CA LEU A 244 -0.63 1.56 -12.71
C LEU A 244 -1.15 2.53 -13.76
N ASP A 245 -2.47 2.78 -13.81
CA ASP A 245 -3.09 3.61 -14.83
C ASP A 245 -2.55 5.05 -14.86
N ASP A 246 -2.26 5.60 -13.69
CA ASP A 246 -1.69 6.94 -13.51
C ASP A 246 -0.25 6.95 -13.00
N ALA A 247 0.38 5.77 -12.92
CA ALA A 247 1.77 5.66 -12.48
C ALA A 247 2.72 6.49 -13.37
N LYS A 248 3.70 7.14 -12.76
CA LYS A 248 4.69 7.94 -13.49
C LYS A 248 5.64 7.04 -14.27
N ILE A 249 6.04 7.47 -15.45
CA ILE A 249 7.09 6.83 -16.24
C ILE A 249 8.41 7.54 -15.94
N ASN A 250 9.40 6.80 -15.54
CA ASN A 250 10.77 7.26 -15.30
C ASN A 250 11.73 6.25 -15.94
N ASP A 251 12.62 6.71 -16.83
CA ASP A 251 13.60 5.86 -17.53
C ASP A 251 12.94 4.58 -18.11
N ASP A 252 11.91 4.73 -18.91
CA ASP A 252 11.17 3.65 -19.57
C ASP A 252 10.50 2.62 -18.64
N CYS A 253 10.35 2.93 -17.36
CA CYS A 253 9.66 2.10 -16.39
C CYS A 253 8.51 2.85 -15.74
N LEU A 254 7.42 2.17 -15.42
CA LEU A 254 6.42 2.70 -14.48
C LEU A 254 6.96 2.61 -13.05
N SER A 255 6.72 3.64 -12.26
CA SER A 255 6.97 3.61 -10.81
C SER A 255 5.67 3.28 -10.08
N CYS A 256 5.63 2.16 -9.37
CA CYS A 256 4.46 1.76 -8.60
C CYS A 256 4.13 2.81 -7.53
N PRO A 257 2.89 3.31 -7.45
CA PRO A 257 2.54 4.38 -6.50
C PRO A 257 2.56 3.94 -5.03
N TRP A 258 2.58 2.62 -4.74
CA TRP A 258 2.59 2.13 -3.35
C TRP A 258 4.01 1.89 -2.80
N HIS A 259 4.96 1.45 -3.66
CA HIS A 259 6.29 1.03 -3.18
C HIS A 259 7.43 1.55 -4.05
N GLY A 260 7.19 2.48 -4.97
CA GLY A 260 8.23 2.96 -5.89
C GLY A 260 8.81 1.88 -6.83
N LYS A 261 8.26 0.64 -6.80
CA LYS A 261 8.79 -0.48 -7.60
C LYS A 261 8.79 -0.13 -9.08
N ARG A 262 9.94 -0.31 -9.73
CA ARG A 262 10.10 -0.09 -11.16
C ARG A 262 9.51 -1.26 -11.95
N ILE A 263 8.58 -0.99 -12.84
CA ILE A 263 7.88 -1.97 -13.67
C ILE A 263 8.22 -1.70 -15.12
N LYS A 264 8.90 -2.65 -15.73
CA LYS A 264 9.26 -2.60 -17.14
C LYS A 264 8.03 -2.83 -18.02
N PRO A 265 8.01 -2.31 -19.26
CA PRO A 265 6.99 -2.67 -20.22
C PRO A 265 7.01 -4.19 -20.49
N ILE A 266 5.83 -4.76 -20.69
CA ILE A 266 5.66 -6.14 -21.17
C ILE A 266 6.19 -6.24 -22.60
N PHE A 267 5.87 -5.20 -23.40
CA PHE A 267 6.35 -5.04 -24.76
C PHE A 267 6.88 -3.64 -24.99
N GLU A 268 8.00 -3.58 -25.67
CA GLU A 268 8.59 -2.36 -26.21
C GLU A 268 8.77 -2.54 -27.71
N ILE A 269 8.16 -1.68 -28.50
CA ILE A 269 7.99 -1.84 -29.94
C ILE A 269 8.56 -0.62 -30.63
N ASP A 270 9.53 -0.83 -31.53
CA ASP A 270 9.97 0.19 -32.47
C ASP A 270 8.96 0.27 -33.62
N LEU A 271 8.28 1.42 -33.74
CA LEU A 271 7.27 1.65 -34.77
C LEU A 271 7.86 1.84 -36.17
N GLN A 272 9.18 2.04 -36.29
CA GLN A 272 9.86 2.11 -37.58
C GLN A 272 10.12 0.72 -38.19
N SER A 273 10.30 -0.28 -37.33
CA SER A 273 10.55 -1.67 -37.74
C SER A 273 9.83 -2.66 -36.85
N PRO A 274 8.48 -2.64 -36.79
CA PRO A 274 7.75 -3.49 -35.89
C PRO A 274 7.83 -4.95 -36.33
N SER A 275 8.19 -5.83 -35.39
CA SER A 275 7.98 -7.26 -35.56
C SER A 275 6.48 -7.56 -35.65
N LYS A 276 6.12 -8.61 -36.35
CA LYS A 276 4.70 -8.94 -36.58
C LYS A 276 4.01 -9.52 -35.33
N SER A 277 4.77 -10.08 -34.39
CA SER A 277 4.22 -10.71 -33.20
C SER A 277 5.23 -10.70 -32.06
N TYR A 278 4.71 -10.47 -30.84
CA TYR A 278 5.43 -10.46 -29.57
C TYR A 278 4.65 -11.33 -28.57
N GLU A 279 5.33 -12.04 -27.68
CA GLU A 279 4.71 -12.85 -26.66
C GLU A 279 5.49 -12.73 -25.34
N SER A 280 4.79 -12.46 -24.26
CA SER A 280 5.36 -12.36 -22.91
C SER A 280 4.27 -12.48 -21.85
N SER A 281 4.57 -13.16 -20.73
CA SER A 281 3.70 -13.24 -19.55
C SER A 281 2.25 -13.66 -19.86
N GLY A 282 2.06 -14.62 -20.79
CA GLY A 282 0.74 -15.10 -21.20
C GLY A 282 -0.03 -14.15 -22.13
N ILE A 283 0.57 -13.01 -22.47
CA ILE A 283 -0.01 -12.02 -23.39
C ILE A 283 0.72 -12.08 -24.73
N LYS A 284 -0.06 -12.04 -25.79
CA LYS A 284 0.42 -11.95 -27.17
C LYS A 284 -0.01 -10.63 -27.78
N LEU A 285 0.93 -9.96 -28.43
CA LEU A 285 0.68 -8.76 -29.20
C LEU A 285 1.00 -9.02 -30.69
N THR A 286 0.08 -8.67 -31.57
CA THR A 286 0.29 -8.76 -33.00
C THR A 286 0.08 -7.40 -33.64
N ILE A 287 0.90 -7.09 -34.65
CA ILE A 287 0.78 -5.87 -35.47
C ILE A 287 0.58 -6.28 -36.92
N LYS A 288 -0.52 -5.82 -37.50
CA LYS A 288 -0.81 -6.00 -38.93
C LYS A 288 -1.51 -4.76 -39.47
N ASP A 289 -1.02 -4.24 -40.59
CA ASP A 289 -1.62 -3.10 -41.28
C ASP A 289 -1.92 -1.88 -40.37
N GLN A 290 -0.97 -1.56 -39.47
CA GLN A 290 -1.10 -0.48 -38.47
C GLN A 290 -2.17 -0.76 -37.39
N VAL A 291 -2.67 -1.97 -37.30
CA VAL A 291 -3.60 -2.41 -36.24
C VAL A 291 -2.83 -3.25 -35.24
N ILE A 292 -3.01 -2.94 -33.98
CA ILE A 292 -2.48 -3.70 -32.83
C ILE A 292 -3.61 -4.55 -32.29
N ARG A 293 -3.35 -5.84 -32.10
CA ARG A 293 -4.18 -6.73 -31.30
C ARG A 293 -3.37 -7.26 -30.14
N ILE A 294 -3.93 -7.15 -28.94
CA ILE A 294 -3.36 -7.69 -27.70
C ILE A 294 -4.35 -8.68 -27.13
N GLU A 295 -3.92 -9.92 -26.98
CA GLU A 295 -4.76 -11.03 -26.50
C GLU A 295 -4.02 -11.89 -25.48
N GLY A 296 -4.74 -12.53 -24.57
CA GLY A 296 -4.17 -13.47 -23.62
C GLY A 296 -4.74 -13.38 -22.21
N LEU A 297 -4.03 -13.97 -21.27
CA LEU A 297 -4.31 -13.93 -19.86
C LEU A 297 -2.99 -13.64 -19.13
N PHE A 298 -2.96 -12.64 -18.29
CA PHE A 298 -1.79 -12.37 -17.43
C PHE A 298 -1.56 -13.57 -16.48
N GLN A 299 -0.34 -14.08 -16.46
CA GLN A 299 0.08 -15.20 -15.62
C GLN A 299 1.10 -14.75 -14.56
#